data_1962a504f1a1efb0392f99cdc95ff609
#
_entry.id   1962a504f1a1efb0392f99cdc95ff609
#
_cell.length_a   1.000
_cell.length_b   1.000
_cell.length_c   1.000
_cell.angle_alpha   90.00
_cell.angle_beta   90.00
_cell.angle_gamma   90.00
#
_symmetry.space_group_name_H-M   'P 1'
#
loop_
_entity.id
_entity.type
_entity.pdbx_description
1 polymer ?
#
loop_
_entity_poly.entity_id
_entity_poly.type
_entity_poly.pdbx_seq_one_letter_code
_entity_poly.pdbx_strand_id
1 'polypeptide(L)'
;MHKNKLVVVGVGHVGSYVLADAMKLRMFAEIATIDILKDVAHGEALDQAHATALTYMSNVDVHAGDYADCVDADVIIIAAGPSVLKDENDPNAIPDRASLTEKNAAVIREVMTEIVKYTKEAIIILITNPLDTVTYIAASEFDYPEGRIFGTGTMLDSARLRKVISQQYGVDPKSVTGYMMGEHGFTAFPVVSRLAINGIRYEEFGTYFPEVETLEPEEIGAAAGRAADDVLEGNGGAAAGVAQTAITLAQAVLLDEKSV
;
A
#
# COMPACT_ATOMS: atom_id res chain seq x y z
N MET A 1 -3.30 2.73 -29.15
CA MET A 1 -3.77 2.17 -27.88
C MET A 1 -2.78 2.68 -26.85
N HIS A 2 -3.23 3.38 -25.79
CA HIS A 2 -2.34 3.85 -24.71
C HIS A 2 -1.77 2.62 -23.99
N LYS A 3 -0.49 2.65 -23.71
CA LYS A 3 0.21 1.57 -22.98
C LYS A 3 0.53 2.11 -21.60
N ASN A 4 -0.16 1.63 -20.57
CA ASN A 4 0.08 2.09 -19.21
C ASN A 4 1.51 1.77 -18.75
N LYS A 5 2.17 2.77 -18.17
CA LYS A 5 3.51 2.66 -17.59
C LYS A 5 3.46 2.89 -16.08
N LEU A 6 4.11 2.00 -15.34
CA LEU A 6 4.32 2.11 -13.91
C LEU A 6 5.79 2.43 -13.62
N VAL A 7 6.03 3.34 -12.69
CA VAL A 7 7.35 3.51 -12.07
C VAL A 7 7.26 3.13 -10.60
N VAL A 8 8.14 2.26 -10.14
CA VAL A 8 8.25 1.87 -8.72
C VAL A 8 9.53 2.46 -8.16
N VAL A 9 9.40 3.38 -7.21
CA VAL A 9 10.53 4.03 -6.53
C VAL A 9 10.75 3.37 -5.17
N GLY A 10 11.87 2.69 -5.02
CA GLY A 10 12.19 1.82 -3.91
C GLY A 10 11.68 0.39 -4.15
N VAL A 11 12.59 -0.53 -4.50
CA VAL A 11 12.27 -1.94 -4.73
C VAL A 11 12.87 -2.84 -3.65
N GLY A 12 12.88 -2.35 -2.42
CA GLY A 12 13.16 -3.15 -1.23
C GLY A 12 12.00 -4.08 -0.87
N HIS A 13 11.87 -4.42 0.42
CA HIS A 13 10.92 -5.43 0.91
C HIS A 13 9.46 -5.24 0.42
N VAL A 14 8.93 -4.02 0.42
CA VAL A 14 7.54 -3.75 -0.04
C VAL A 14 7.49 -3.53 -1.55
N GLY A 15 8.43 -2.78 -2.11
CA GLY A 15 8.43 -2.44 -3.54
C GLY A 15 8.62 -3.65 -4.45
N SER A 16 9.36 -4.67 -4.03
CA SER A 16 9.47 -5.94 -4.78
C SER A 16 8.12 -6.68 -4.87
N TYR A 17 7.30 -6.64 -3.81
CA TYR A 17 5.93 -7.17 -3.88
C TYR A 17 5.01 -6.32 -4.77
N VAL A 18 5.17 -4.98 -4.77
CA VAL A 18 4.44 -4.10 -5.71
C VAL A 18 4.76 -4.50 -7.15
N LEU A 19 6.04 -4.67 -7.46
CA LEU A 19 6.50 -5.10 -8.77
C LEU A 19 5.90 -6.45 -9.16
N ALA A 20 6.01 -7.45 -8.28
CA ALA A 20 5.48 -8.80 -8.52
C ALA A 20 3.96 -8.83 -8.74
N ASP A 21 3.19 -8.01 -8.02
CA ASP A 21 1.74 -7.95 -8.17
C ASP A 21 1.35 -7.16 -9.43
N ALA A 22 2.06 -6.08 -9.77
CA ALA A 22 1.86 -5.33 -11.00
C ALA A 22 2.03 -6.20 -12.25
N MET A 23 3.02 -7.11 -12.23
CA MET A 23 3.28 -8.08 -13.30
C MET A 23 2.09 -9.01 -13.57
N LYS A 24 1.37 -9.41 -12.52
CA LYS A 24 0.25 -10.36 -12.61
C LYS A 24 -1.04 -9.73 -13.14
N LEU A 25 -1.24 -8.42 -12.95
CA LEU A 25 -2.51 -7.76 -13.24
C LEU A 25 -2.74 -7.45 -14.72
N ARG A 26 -1.74 -7.56 -15.57
CA ARG A 26 -1.85 -7.30 -17.02
C ARG A 26 -2.33 -5.88 -17.37
N MET A 27 -2.07 -4.92 -16.50
CA MET A 27 -2.49 -3.52 -16.71
C MET A 27 -1.38 -2.66 -17.29
N PHE A 28 -0.13 -3.02 -17.04
CA PHE A 28 1.03 -2.27 -17.47
C PHE A 28 1.71 -2.96 -18.65
N ALA A 29 2.14 -2.17 -19.61
CA ALA A 29 2.96 -2.62 -20.73
C ALA A 29 4.45 -2.42 -20.44
N GLU A 30 4.76 -1.47 -19.55
CA GLU A 30 6.11 -1.11 -19.15
C GLU A 30 6.15 -0.85 -17.63
N ILE A 31 7.20 -1.32 -16.98
CA ILE A 31 7.45 -1.07 -15.56
C ILE A 31 8.92 -0.73 -15.38
N ALA A 32 9.20 0.48 -14.91
CA ALA A 32 10.55 0.91 -14.54
C ALA A 32 10.74 0.82 -13.03
N THR A 33 11.87 0.31 -12.57
CA THR A 33 12.26 0.24 -11.15
C THR A 33 13.36 1.23 -10.86
N ILE A 34 13.20 2.01 -9.80
CA ILE A 34 14.18 3.00 -9.33
C ILE A 34 14.54 2.67 -7.89
N ASP A 35 15.83 2.55 -7.61
CA ASP A 35 16.33 2.40 -6.25
C ASP A 35 17.67 3.13 -6.11
N ILE A 36 17.98 3.59 -4.89
CA ILE A 36 19.29 4.17 -4.57
C ILE A 36 20.39 3.11 -4.76
N LEU A 37 20.06 1.85 -4.51
CA LEU A 37 20.92 0.69 -4.77
C LEU A 37 20.62 0.17 -6.19
N LYS A 38 21.31 0.69 -7.19
CA LYS A 38 21.07 0.37 -8.61
C LYS A 38 21.13 -1.11 -8.92
N ASP A 39 22.02 -1.85 -8.25
CA ASP A 39 22.15 -3.30 -8.44
C ASP A 39 20.89 -4.04 -7.94
N VAL A 40 20.24 -3.54 -6.87
CA VAL A 40 18.96 -4.07 -6.38
C VAL A 40 17.87 -3.82 -7.40
N ALA A 41 17.73 -2.58 -7.90
CA ALA A 41 16.76 -2.25 -8.94
C ALA A 41 16.94 -3.12 -10.19
N HIS A 42 18.19 -3.32 -10.62
CA HIS A 42 18.51 -4.17 -11.76
C HIS A 42 18.15 -5.64 -11.50
N GLY A 43 18.53 -6.17 -10.34
CA GLY A 43 18.25 -7.56 -9.98
C GLY A 43 16.78 -7.87 -9.91
N GLU A 44 15.99 -7.02 -9.23
CA GLU A 44 14.54 -7.16 -9.12
C GLU A 44 13.84 -7.07 -10.49
N ALA A 45 14.22 -6.10 -11.31
CA ALA A 45 13.66 -5.95 -12.66
C ALA A 45 13.98 -7.15 -13.54
N LEU A 46 15.23 -7.64 -13.52
CA LEU A 46 15.67 -8.77 -14.31
C LEU A 46 14.97 -10.06 -13.91
N ASP A 47 14.83 -10.33 -12.61
CA ASP A 47 14.14 -11.52 -12.10
C ASP A 47 12.67 -11.54 -12.55
N GLN A 48 11.96 -10.41 -12.44
CA GLN A 48 10.59 -10.29 -12.93
C GLN A 48 10.51 -10.38 -14.48
N ALA A 49 11.47 -9.82 -15.20
CA ALA A 49 11.52 -9.91 -16.66
C ALA A 49 11.65 -11.38 -17.11
N HIS A 50 12.42 -12.21 -16.41
CA HIS A 50 12.51 -13.65 -16.71
C HIS A 50 11.15 -14.35 -16.60
N ALA A 51 10.27 -13.93 -15.67
CA ALA A 51 8.95 -14.50 -15.50
C ALA A 51 8.03 -14.27 -16.71
N THR A 52 8.29 -13.27 -17.55
CA THR A 52 7.49 -13.00 -18.77
C THR A 52 7.55 -14.14 -19.79
N ALA A 53 8.55 -15.02 -19.70
CA ALA A 53 8.65 -16.21 -20.52
C ALA A 53 7.68 -17.34 -20.11
N LEU A 54 7.05 -17.22 -18.92
CA LEU A 54 6.07 -18.20 -18.45
C LEU A 54 4.72 -17.99 -19.12
N THR A 55 4.02 -19.08 -19.45
CA THR A 55 2.82 -19.06 -20.30
C THR A 55 1.63 -18.28 -19.74
N TYR A 56 1.55 -18.11 -18.42
CA TYR A 56 0.46 -17.38 -17.76
C TYR A 56 0.78 -15.88 -17.53
N MET A 57 2.02 -15.48 -17.76
CA MET A 57 2.43 -14.08 -17.59
C MET A 57 2.21 -13.28 -18.87
N SER A 58 1.96 -11.97 -18.72
CA SER A 58 1.99 -11.04 -19.83
C SER A 58 3.44 -10.67 -20.17
N ASN A 59 3.69 -10.36 -21.43
CA ASN A 59 4.98 -9.81 -21.83
C ASN A 59 5.01 -8.31 -21.49
N VAL A 60 5.50 -7.99 -20.30
CA VAL A 60 5.69 -6.62 -19.81
C VAL A 60 7.16 -6.26 -19.98
N ASP A 61 7.44 -5.05 -20.47
CA ASP A 61 8.79 -4.50 -20.50
C ASP A 61 9.17 -4.04 -19.09
N VAL A 62 9.99 -4.84 -18.40
CA VAL A 62 10.42 -4.56 -17.02
C VAL A 62 11.91 -4.27 -17.02
N HIS A 63 12.30 -3.11 -16.54
CA HIS A 63 13.69 -2.69 -16.52
C HIS A 63 14.04 -1.83 -15.30
N ALA A 64 15.30 -1.83 -14.94
CA ALA A 64 15.85 -0.83 -14.03
C ALA A 64 15.97 0.50 -14.79
N GLY A 65 15.48 1.56 -14.19
CA GLY A 65 15.42 2.88 -14.78
C GLY A 65 16.00 3.97 -13.89
N ASP A 66 15.71 5.18 -14.27
CA ASP A 66 16.00 6.39 -13.49
C ASP A 66 14.78 7.34 -13.52
N TYR A 67 14.90 8.51 -12.91
CA TYR A 67 13.77 9.45 -12.85
C TYR A 67 13.32 9.99 -14.22
N ALA A 68 14.11 9.85 -15.29
CA ALA A 68 13.66 10.19 -16.63
C ALA A 68 12.52 9.28 -17.11
N ASP A 69 12.41 8.06 -16.56
CA ASP A 69 11.29 7.14 -16.80
C ASP A 69 9.94 7.65 -16.29
N CYS A 70 9.95 8.68 -15.43
CA CYS A 70 8.74 9.32 -14.96
C CYS A 70 8.06 10.20 -16.04
N VAL A 71 8.73 10.53 -17.13
CA VAL A 71 8.25 11.48 -18.15
C VAL A 71 6.90 11.08 -18.72
N ASP A 72 6.68 9.81 -18.96
CA ASP A 72 5.47 9.22 -19.55
C ASP A 72 4.79 8.19 -18.66
N ALA A 73 5.12 8.20 -17.35
CA ALA A 73 4.48 7.34 -16.37
C ALA A 73 3.01 7.73 -16.15
N ASP A 74 2.12 6.74 -16.12
CA ASP A 74 0.74 6.93 -15.69
C ASP A 74 0.60 6.89 -14.17
N VAL A 75 1.35 5.97 -13.54
CA VAL A 75 1.37 5.78 -12.09
C VAL A 75 2.80 5.68 -11.61
N ILE A 76 3.09 6.35 -10.51
CA ILE A 76 4.34 6.23 -9.76
C ILE A 76 4.00 5.75 -8.35
N ILE A 77 4.55 4.62 -7.93
CA ILE A 77 4.39 4.10 -6.56
C ILE A 77 5.69 4.34 -5.80
N ILE A 78 5.60 5.06 -4.68
CA ILE A 78 6.76 5.38 -3.84
C ILE A 78 6.75 4.47 -2.60
N ALA A 79 7.70 3.53 -2.57
CA ALA A 79 7.98 2.62 -1.47
C ALA A 79 9.39 2.86 -0.87
N ALA A 80 10.02 3.96 -1.27
CA ALA A 80 11.37 4.32 -0.86
C ALA A 80 11.42 4.81 0.59
N GLY A 81 12.44 4.39 1.31
CA GLY A 81 12.74 4.83 2.67
C GLY A 81 13.01 3.65 3.62
N PRO A 82 13.74 3.89 4.71
CA PRO A 82 13.96 2.87 5.73
C PRO A 82 12.64 2.46 6.38
N SER A 83 12.50 1.16 6.66
CA SER A 83 11.41 0.60 7.46
C SER A 83 11.82 0.42 8.91
N VAL A 84 10.83 0.33 9.81
CA VAL A 84 11.07 -0.05 11.20
C VAL A 84 11.41 -1.54 11.23
N LEU A 85 12.71 -1.85 11.19
CA LEU A 85 13.19 -3.21 11.41
C LEU A 85 13.43 -3.39 12.92
N LYS A 86 13.20 -4.60 13.44
CA LYS A 86 13.65 -4.96 14.79
C LYS A 86 15.17 -4.75 14.83
N ASP A 87 15.66 -4.11 15.90
CA ASP A 87 17.11 -4.06 16.14
C ASP A 87 17.60 -5.48 16.42
N GLU A 88 18.48 -5.99 15.58
CA GLU A 88 19.05 -7.33 15.76
C GLU A 88 19.85 -7.46 17.06
N ASN A 89 20.34 -6.32 17.61
CA ASN A 89 21.12 -6.27 18.85
C ASN A 89 20.24 -6.10 20.09
N ASP A 90 19.02 -5.57 19.94
CA ASP A 90 18.03 -5.45 21.01
C ASP A 90 16.61 -5.74 20.47
N PRO A 91 16.18 -7.01 20.50
CA PRO A 91 14.85 -7.40 20.03
C PRO A 91 13.69 -6.75 20.79
N ASN A 92 13.96 -6.14 21.96
CA ASN A 92 12.97 -5.45 22.77
C ASN A 92 13.03 -3.92 22.60
N ALA A 93 13.96 -3.41 21.80
CA ALA A 93 14.03 -1.98 21.50
C ALA A 93 12.72 -1.50 20.86
N ILE A 94 12.15 -0.46 21.44
CA ILE A 94 11.00 0.22 20.83
C ILE A 94 11.55 1.03 19.64
N PRO A 95 11.07 0.79 18.41
CA PRO A 95 11.52 1.54 17.25
C PRO A 95 11.32 3.04 17.45
N ASP A 96 12.35 3.83 17.23
CA ASP A 96 12.24 5.30 17.26
C ASP A 96 11.48 5.82 16.04
N ARG A 97 10.16 6.01 16.22
CA ARG A 97 9.27 6.51 15.17
C ARG A 97 9.56 7.97 14.81
N ALA A 98 10.08 8.77 15.72
CA ALA A 98 10.41 10.17 15.43
C ALA A 98 11.59 10.27 14.48
N SER A 99 12.68 9.52 14.75
CA SER A 99 13.83 9.49 13.84
C SER A 99 13.48 8.88 12.47
N LEU A 100 12.58 7.92 12.44
CA LEU A 100 12.06 7.36 11.19
C LEU A 100 11.29 8.41 10.38
N THR A 101 10.50 9.24 11.06
CA THR A 101 9.74 10.33 10.43
C THR A 101 10.67 11.32 9.75
N GLU A 102 11.71 11.80 10.43
CA GLU A 102 12.68 12.74 9.86
C GLU A 102 13.41 12.15 8.64
N LYS A 103 13.86 10.92 8.76
CA LYS A 103 14.55 10.21 7.66
C LYS A 103 13.65 10.04 6.45
N ASN A 104 12.43 9.55 6.64
CA ASN A 104 11.53 9.32 5.53
C ASN A 104 10.97 10.62 4.94
N ALA A 105 10.78 11.66 5.73
CA ALA A 105 10.47 12.99 5.21
C ALA A 105 11.58 13.50 4.27
N ALA A 106 12.84 13.31 4.64
CA ALA A 106 13.98 13.69 3.80
C ALA A 106 14.00 12.87 2.49
N VAL A 107 13.81 11.55 2.57
CA VAL A 107 13.74 10.68 1.40
C VAL A 107 12.62 11.09 0.46
N ILE A 108 11.41 11.36 0.98
CA ILE A 108 10.28 11.76 0.13
C ILE A 108 10.52 13.12 -0.52
N ARG A 109 11.15 14.08 0.17
CA ARG A 109 11.54 15.36 -0.44
C ARG A 109 12.54 15.16 -1.58
N GLU A 110 13.53 14.30 -1.41
CA GLU A 110 14.50 13.97 -2.45
C GLU A 110 13.81 13.33 -3.66
N VAL A 111 13.01 12.29 -3.43
CA VAL A 111 12.27 11.58 -4.48
C VAL A 111 11.34 12.52 -5.25
N MET A 112 10.54 13.32 -4.54
CA MET A 112 9.63 14.27 -5.17
C MET A 112 10.37 15.36 -5.94
N THR A 113 11.50 15.84 -5.41
CA THR A 113 12.36 16.83 -6.12
C THR A 113 12.83 16.30 -7.47
N GLU A 114 13.11 15.01 -7.57
CA GLU A 114 13.48 14.40 -8.84
C GLU A 114 12.27 14.19 -9.74
N ILE A 115 11.16 13.64 -9.23
CA ILE A 115 9.95 13.34 -10.03
C ILE A 115 9.41 14.60 -10.71
N VAL A 116 9.28 15.71 -9.99
CA VAL A 116 8.66 16.95 -10.52
C VAL A 116 9.45 17.60 -11.65
N LYS A 117 10.71 17.20 -11.87
CA LYS A 117 11.50 17.64 -13.03
C LYS A 117 11.02 16.99 -14.35
N TYR A 118 10.41 15.83 -14.27
CA TYR A 118 10.05 15.03 -15.44
C TYR A 118 8.56 14.96 -15.69
N THR A 119 7.72 14.97 -14.65
CA THR A 119 6.27 14.87 -14.82
C THR A 119 5.49 15.68 -13.80
N LYS A 120 4.28 16.09 -14.18
CA LYS A 120 3.19 16.57 -13.33
C LYS A 120 1.87 15.88 -13.69
N GLU A 121 1.94 14.86 -14.54
CA GLU A 121 0.76 14.18 -15.07
C GLU A 121 0.49 12.83 -14.40
N ALA A 122 1.54 12.13 -13.95
CA ALA A 122 1.42 10.84 -13.30
C ALA A 122 0.61 10.92 -12.01
N ILE A 123 -0.10 9.85 -11.68
CA ILE A 123 -0.67 9.64 -10.35
C ILE A 123 0.43 9.09 -9.44
N ILE A 124 0.60 9.72 -8.27
CA ILE A 124 1.62 9.31 -7.30
C ILE A 124 0.93 8.67 -6.09
N ILE A 125 1.28 7.42 -5.81
CA ILE A 125 0.76 6.64 -4.67
C ILE A 125 1.90 6.37 -3.70
N LEU A 126 1.76 6.82 -2.45
CA LEU A 126 2.75 6.60 -1.41
C LEU A 126 2.36 5.41 -0.53
N ILE A 127 3.39 4.64 -0.13
CA ILE A 127 3.29 3.55 0.85
C ILE A 127 4.31 3.69 2.00
N THR A 128 5.27 4.57 1.86
CA THR A 128 6.31 4.81 2.87
C THR A 128 5.71 5.32 4.17
N ASN A 129 6.16 4.77 5.31
CA ASN A 129 5.72 5.19 6.64
C ASN A 129 6.66 6.27 7.25
N PRO A 130 6.13 7.18 8.10
CA PRO A 130 4.72 7.32 8.50
C PRO A 130 3.88 7.91 7.36
N LEU A 131 2.92 7.12 6.90
CA LEU A 131 2.23 7.33 5.63
C LEU A 131 1.58 8.70 5.47
N ASP A 132 0.75 9.10 6.44
CA ASP A 132 -0.01 10.35 6.33
C ASP A 132 0.92 11.56 6.35
N THR A 133 1.97 11.53 7.17
CA THR A 133 2.97 12.60 7.23
C THR A 133 3.73 12.77 5.92
N VAL A 134 4.24 11.68 5.36
CA VAL A 134 5.01 11.76 4.11
C VAL A 134 4.12 12.06 2.90
N THR A 135 2.87 11.60 2.91
CA THR A 135 1.87 11.96 1.89
C THR A 135 1.55 13.45 1.95
N TYR A 136 1.38 14.01 3.15
CA TYR A 136 1.17 15.45 3.33
C TYR A 136 2.36 16.27 2.79
N ILE A 137 3.59 15.84 3.09
CA ILE A 137 4.81 16.49 2.56
C ILE A 137 4.82 16.45 1.03
N ALA A 138 4.59 15.29 0.43
CA ALA A 138 4.58 15.15 -1.02
C ALA A 138 3.51 16.01 -1.69
N ALA A 139 2.32 16.10 -1.10
CA ALA A 139 1.20 16.85 -1.66
C ALA A 139 1.27 18.36 -1.41
N SER A 140 1.93 18.82 -0.33
CA SER A 140 1.89 20.23 0.08
C SER A 140 3.16 21.02 -0.21
N GLU A 141 4.33 20.36 -0.30
CA GLU A 141 5.61 21.06 -0.47
C GLU A 141 6.03 21.19 -1.95
N PHE A 142 5.33 20.52 -2.87
CA PHE A 142 5.68 20.49 -4.28
C PHE A 142 4.55 21.06 -5.15
N ASP A 143 4.92 21.78 -6.21
CA ASP A 143 3.99 22.25 -7.23
C ASP A 143 3.54 21.09 -8.11
N TYR A 144 2.53 20.33 -7.62
CA TYR A 144 1.95 19.19 -8.30
C TYR A 144 0.40 19.31 -8.32
N PRO A 145 -0.31 18.88 -9.37
CA PRO A 145 -1.75 19.04 -9.47
C PRO A 145 -2.50 18.38 -8.31
N GLU A 146 -3.48 19.09 -7.76
CA GLU A 146 -4.32 18.59 -6.69
C GLU A 146 -5.02 17.27 -7.06
N GLY A 147 -5.10 16.35 -6.11
CA GLY A 147 -5.73 15.04 -6.28
C GLY A 147 -4.87 14.00 -7.01
N ARG A 148 -3.66 14.35 -7.45
CA ARG A 148 -2.75 13.40 -8.11
C ARG A 148 -1.73 12.75 -7.18
N ILE A 149 -1.66 13.17 -5.94
CA ILE A 149 -0.78 12.59 -4.91
C ILE A 149 -1.64 12.14 -3.75
N PHE A 150 -1.55 10.87 -3.39
CA PHE A 150 -2.21 10.31 -2.23
C PHE A 150 -1.48 9.07 -1.69
N GLY A 151 -1.76 8.72 -0.46
CA GLY A 151 -1.25 7.50 0.18
C GLY A 151 -2.27 6.37 0.17
N THR A 152 -1.84 5.17 0.53
CA THR A 152 -2.73 4.01 0.68
C THR A 152 -3.73 4.15 1.82
N GLY A 153 -3.53 5.13 2.71
CA GLY A 153 -4.42 5.43 3.83
C GLY A 153 -4.70 4.22 4.71
N THR A 154 -5.94 4.13 5.15
CA THR A 154 -6.44 3.02 5.98
C THR A 154 -7.05 1.87 5.16
N MET A 155 -6.72 1.73 3.88
CA MET A 155 -7.30 0.69 3.03
C MET A 155 -6.91 -0.72 3.50
N LEU A 156 -5.64 -0.94 3.89
CA LEU A 156 -5.22 -2.22 4.44
C LEU A 156 -5.83 -2.47 5.83
N ASP A 157 -5.95 -1.43 6.65
CA ASP A 157 -6.59 -1.53 7.96
C ASP A 157 -8.07 -1.93 7.82
N SER A 158 -8.76 -1.37 6.80
CA SER A 158 -10.12 -1.75 6.42
C SER A 158 -10.21 -3.21 5.94
N ALA A 159 -9.21 -3.69 5.21
CA ALA A 159 -9.14 -5.09 4.80
C ALA A 159 -8.94 -6.02 6.01
N ARG A 160 -8.10 -5.62 6.99
CA ARG A 160 -7.92 -6.34 8.26
C ARG A 160 -9.20 -6.39 9.06
N LEU A 161 -9.91 -5.26 9.22
CA LEU A 161 -11.23 -5.21 9.85
C LEU A 161 -12.18 -6.21 9.20
N ARG A 162 -12.32 -6.18 7.88
CA ARG A 162 -13.20 -7.12 7.15
C ARG A 162 -12.79 -8.56 7.38
N LYS A 163 -11.50 -8.85 7.46
CA LYS A 163 -10.99 -10.19 7.76
C LYS A 163 -11.31 -10.63 9.19
N VAL A 164 -11.14 -9.75 10.19
CA VAL A 164 -11.49 -10.02 11.59
C VAL A 164 -12.98 -10.39 11.70
N ILE A 165 -13.86 -9.56 11.16
CA ILE A 165 -15.31 -9.81 11.17
C ILE A 165 -15.65 -11.10 10.43
N SER A 166 -15.04 -11.34 9.26
CA SER A 166 -15.29 -12.56 8.49
C SER A 166 -14.94 -13.84 9.27
N GLN A 167 -13.85 -13.80 10.02
CA GLN A 167 -13.42 -14.92 10.86
C GLN A 167 -14.34 -15.13 12.07
N GLN A 168 -14.75 -14.03 12.72
CA GLN A 168 -15.66 -14.05 13.87
C GLN A 168 -17.02 -14.70 13.49
N TYR A 169 -17.55 -14.34 12.32
CA TYR A 169 -18.88 -14.77 11.88
C TYR A 169 -18.87 -15.95 10.89
N GLY A 170 -17.69 -16.49 10.53
CA GLY A 170 -17.57 -17.62 9.63
C GLY A 170 -18.05 -17.34 8.20
N VAL A 171 -17.88 -16.11 7.71
CA VAL A 171 -18.32 -15.67 6.38
C VAL A 171 -17.15 -15.29 5.48
N ASP A 172 -17.38 -15.21 4.16
CA ASP A 172 -16.38 -14.70 3.23
C ASP A 172 -16.06 -13.23 3.53
N PRO A 173 -14.79 -12.79 3.58
CA PRO A 173 -14.43 -11.37 3.78
C PRO A 173 -15.08 -10.42 2.78
N LYS A 174 -15.39 -10.87 1.57
CA LYS A 174 -16.10 -10.08 0.56
C LYS A 174 -17.57 -9.85 0.89
N SER A 175 -18.13 -10.64 1.80
CA SER A 175 -19.48 -10.45 2.34
C SER A 175 -19.52 -9.34 3.39
N VAL A 176 -18.38 -8.88 3.87
CA VAL A 176 -18.27 -7.84 4.90
C VAL A 176 -18.00 -6.49 4.23
N THR A 177 -18.86 -5.52 4.49
CA THR A 177 -18.63 -4.09 4.23
C THR A 177 -18.19 -3.42 5.52
N GLY A 178 -17.15 -2.62 5.48
CA GLY A 178 -16.66 -1.90 6.67
C GLY A 178 -15.35 -1.19 6.38
N TYR A 179 -15.12 -0.12 7.11
CA TYR A 179 -13.99 0.78 6.93
C TYR A 179 -13.32 1.08 8.26
N MET A 180 -12.00 1.16 8.24
CA MET A 180 -11.21 1.90 9.22
C MET A 180 -10.97 3.29 8.67
N MET A 181 -11.05 4.31 9.52
CA MET A 181 -10.80 5.71 9.17
C MET A 181 -9.83 6.35 10.18
N GLY A 182 -9.38 7.55 9.87
CA GLY A 182 -8.41 8.29 10.64
C GLY A 182 -7.00 8.16 10.05
N GLU A 183 -5.99 8.37 10.87
CA GLU A 183 -4.58 8.18 10.51
C GLU A 183 -4.27 6.69 10.31
N HIS A 184 -3.43 6.36 9.33
CA HIS A 184 -2.84 5.02 9.25
C HIS A 184 -1.87 4.79 10.42
N GLY A 185 -2.38 4.28 11.53
CA GLY A 185 -1.64 4.11 12.78
C GLY A 185 -2.54 3.77 13.95
N PHE A 186 -2.11 4.16 15.16
CA PHE A 186 -2.81 3.81 16.40
C PHE A 186 -4.13 4.56 16.61
N THR A 187 -4.38 5.62 15.87
CA THR A 187 -5.60 6.43 15.97
C THR A 187 -6.67 6.04 14.96
N ALA A 188 -6.39 5.02 14.12
CA ALA A 188 -7.40 4.47 13.23
C ALA A 188 -8.57 3.85 14.02
N PHE A 189 -9.79 4.08 13.57
CA PHE A 189 -10.99 3.59 14.25
C PHE A 189 -11.98 2.95 13.25
N PRO A 190 -12.77 1.94 13.68
CA PRO A 190 -13.79 1.33 12.83
C PRO A 190 -15.01 2.22 12.67
N VAL A 191 -15.51 2.36 11.46
CA VAL A 191 -16.76 3.07 11.18
C VAL A 191 -17.92 2.09 11.28
N VAL A 192 -18.35 1.79 12.51
CA VAL A 192 -19.37 0.76 12.79
C VAL A 192 -20.72 1.07 12.15
N SER A 193 -21.07 2.35 11.97
CA SER A 193 -22.30 2.76 11.26
C SER A 193 -22.33 2.34 9.79
N ARG A 194 -21.19 1.89 9.24
CA ARG A 194 -21.04 1.37 7.89
C ARG A 194 -20.60 -0.10 7.86
N LEU A 195 -20.52 -0.74 9.03
CA LEU A 195 -20.16 -2.14 9.13
C LEU A 195 -21.42 -3.01 8.90
N ALA A 196 -21.33 -3.93 7.95
CA ALA A 196 -22.43 -4.83 7.63
C ALA A 196 -21.92 -6.17 7.07
N ILE A 197 -22.70 -7.22 7.23
CA ILE A 197 -22.49 -8.53 6.61
C ILE A 197 -23.67 -8.77 5.66
N ASN A 198 -23.43 -8.74 4.34
CA ASN A 198 -24.47 -8.89 3.31
C ASN A 198 -25.72 -8.01 3.56
N GLY A 199 -25.54 -6.79 4.02
CA GLY A 199 -26.60 -5.83 4.30
C GLY A 199 -27.21 -5.90 5.70
N ILE A 200 -26.90 -6.91 6.50
CA ILE A 200 -27.20 -6.95 7.94
C ILE A 200 -26.25 -5.97 8.61
N ARG A 201 -26.78 -4.94 9.24
CA ARG A 201 -25.98 -3.87 9.85
C ARG A 201 -25.40 -4.31 11.21
N TYR A 202 -24.33 -3.69 11.63
CA TYR A 202 -23.63 -4.01 12.88
C TYR A 202 -24.58 -4.07 14.09
N GLU A 203 -25.48 -3.11 14.24
CA GLU A 203 -26.45 -3.08 15.33
C GLU A 203 -27.47 -4.23 15.31
N GLU A 204 -27.56 -4.97 14.22
CA GLU A 204 -28.45 -6.12 14.05
C GLU A 204 -27.74 -7.48 14.24
N PHE A 205 -26.39 -7.47 14.40
CA PHE A 205 -25.61 -8.71 14.48
C PHE A 205 -26.08 -9.66 15.58
N GLY A 206 -26.36 -9.15 16.80
CA GLY A 206 -26.86 -9.96 17.89
C GLY A 206 -28.23 -10.61 17.63
N THR A 207 -29.02 -10.05 16.70
CA THR A 207 -30.31 -10.61 16.31
C THR A 207 -30.16 -11.72 15.27
N TYR A 208 -29.31 -11.49 14.25
CA TYR A 208 -29.17 -12.41 13.13
C TYR A 208 -28.12 -13.48 13.35
N PHE A 209 -27.18 -13.25 14.26
CA PHE A 209 -26.11 -14.18 14.64
C PHE A 209 -26.05 -14.38 16.17
N PRO A 210 -27.16 -14.89 16.79
CA PRO A 210 -27.28 -14.94 18.25
C PRO A 210 -26.23 -15.86 18.92
N GLU A 211 -25.62 -16.77 18.16
CA GLU A 211 -24.60 -17.70 18.67
C GLU A 211 -23.18 -17.08 18.63
N VAL A 212 -23.01 -15.88 18.06
CA VAL A 212 -21.74 -15.20 17.92
C VAL A 212 -21.72 -13.96 18.80
N GLU A 213 -20.71 -13.84 19.64
CA GLU A 213 -20.52 -12.63 20.44
C GLU A 213 -20.20 -11.44 19.51
N THR A 214 -20.97 -10.36 19.65
CA THR A 214 -20.73 -9.13 18.90
C THR A 214 -19.60 -8.36 19.58
N LEU A 215 -18.51 -8.14 18.83
CA LEU A 215 -17.38 -7.36 19.31
C LEU A 215 -17.74 -5.87 19.40
N GLU A 216 -17.32 -5.22 20.47
CA GLU A 216 -17.44 -3.78 20.61
C GLU A 216 -16.49 -3.04 19.62
N PRO A 217 -16.79 -1.78 19.27
CA PRO A 217 -16.00 -1.01 18.29
C PRO A 217 -14.50 -0.96 18.64
N GLU A 218 -14.18 -0.79 19.92
CA GLU A 218 -12.82 -0.75 20.43
C GLU A 218 -12.10 -2.11 20.26
N GLU A 219 -12.83 -3.21 20.45
CA GLU A 219 -12.30 -4.57 20.26
C GLU A 219 -12.03 -4.86 18.79
N ILE A 220 -12.91 -4.41 17.90
CA ILE A 220 -12.73 -4.50 16.44
C ILE A 220 -11.47 -3.72 16.01
N GLY A 221 -11.32 -2.48 16.48
CA GLY A 221 -10.15 -1.65 16.21
C GLY A 221 -8.86 -2.29 16.71
N ALA A 222 -8.88 -2.77 17.97
CA ALA A 222 -7.75 -3.46 18.57
C ALA A 222 -7.38 -4.76 17.83
N ALA A 223 -8.37 -5.54 17.38
CA ALA A 223 -8.12 -6.77 16.62
C ALA A 223 -7.49 -6.48 15.25
N ALA A 224 -7.95 -5.44 14.55
CA ALA A 224 -7.34 -4.99 13.29
C ALA A 224 -5.89 -4.50 13.49
N GLY A 225 -5.61 -3.80 14.59
CA GLY A 225 -4.27 -3.37 14.99
C GLY A 225 -3.35 -4.56 15.31
N ARG A 226 -3.79 -5.49 16.17
CA ARG A 226 -3.03 -6.71 16.48
C ARG A 226 -2.65 -7.51 15.25
N ALA A 227 -3.54 -7.61 14.25
CA ALA A 227 -3.20 -8.29 13.00
C ALA A 227 -2.01 -7.65 12.27
N ALA A 228 -1.77 -6.34 12.45
CA ALA A 228 -0.57 -5.67 11.93
C ALA A 228 0.68 -6.02 12.75
N ASP A 229 0.54 -6.08 14.08
CA ASP A 229 1.64 -6.42 15.00
C ASP A 229 2.09 -7.87 14.80
N ASP A 230 1.14 -8.81 14.65
CA ASP A 230 1.45 -10.23 14.38
C ASP A 230 2.25 -10.40 13.08
N VAL A 231 1.93 -9.63 12.03
CA VAL A 231 2.71 -9.63 10.77
C VAL A 231 4.10 -9.05 10.99
N LEU A 232 4.21 -7.97 11.75
CA LEU A 232 5.50 -7.37 12.08
C LEU A 232 6.39 -8.34 12.87
N GLU A 233 5.80 -9.04 13.85
CA GLU A 233 6.52 -10.03 14.66
C GLU A 233 6.95 -11.26 13.87
N GLY A 234 6.07 -11.76 12.99
CA GLY A 234 6.33 -12.97 12.21
C GLY A 234 7.23 -12.76 11.02
N ASN A 235 7.10 -11.63 10.33
CA ASN A 235 7.70 -11.40 9.00
C ASN A 235 8.57 -10.13 8.93
N GLY A 236 8.84 -9.46 10.04
CA GLY A 236 9.63 -8.23 10.08
C GLY A 236 8.93 -6.99 9.47
N GLY A 237 7.71 -7.14 8.96
CA GLY A 237 6.90 -6.07 8.41
C GLY A 237 5.88 -6.54 7.38
N ALA A 238 4.85 -5.77 7.19
CA ALA A 238 3.85 -6.04 6.15
C ALA A 238 4.42 -5.66 4.78
N ALA A 239 4.28 -6.56 3.81
CA ALA A 239 4.69 -6.32 2.43
C ALA A 239 3.59 -6.65 1.42
N ALA A 240 3.15 -7.91 1.34
CA ALA A 240 2.16 -8.37 0.36
C ALA A 240 0.84 -7.59 0.44
N GLY A 241 0.26 -7.44 1.65
CA GLY A 241 -1.00 -6.70 1.83
C GLY A 241 -0.88 -5.23 1.44
N VAL A 242 0.25 -4.60 1.78
CA VAL A 242 0.53 -3.19 1.43
C VAL A 242 0.67 -3.04 -0.09
N ALA A 243 1.43 -3.93 -0.73
CA ALA A 243 1.62 -3.92 -2.18
C ALA A 243 0.28 -4.07 -2.92
N GLN A 244 -0.54 -5.05 -2.53
CA GLN A 244 -1.86 -5.26 -3.12
C GLN A 244 -2.78 -4.04 -2.95
N THR A 245 -2.68 -3.32 -1.82
CA THR A 245 -3.42 -2.08 -1.62
C THR A 245 -3.01 -1.03 -2.65
N ALA A 246 -1.72 -0.77 -2.82
CA ALA A 246 -1.22 0.22 -3.78
C ALA A 246 -1.61 -0.15 -5.23
N ILE A 247 -1.52 -1.41 -5.59
CA ILE A 247 -1.89 -1.91 -6.91
C ILE A 247 -3.41 -1.84 -7.14
N THR A 248 -4.22 -2.10 -6.12
CA THR A 248 -5.69 -1.92 -6.21
C THR A 248 -6.05 -0.46 -6.45
N LEU A 249 -5.38 0.47 -5.79
CA LEU A 249 -5.57 1.91 -6.02
C LEU A 249 -5.11 2.32 -7.44
N ALA A 250 -3.97 1.81 -7.89
CA ALA A 250 -3.50 2.05 -9.27
C ALA A 250 -4.52 1.54 -10.29
N GLN A 251 -5.10 0.36 -10.08
CA GLN A 251 -6.16 -0.19 -10.92
C GLN A 251 -7.40 0.70 -10.92
N ALA A 252 -7.88 1.09 -9.74
CA ALA A 252 -9.05 1.94 -9.63
C ALA A 252 -8.90 3.27 -10.38
N VAL A 253 -7.70 3.86 -10.35
CA VAL A 253 -7.38 5.09 -11.09
C VAL A 253 -7.32 4.83 -12.60
N LEU A 254 -6.57 3.82 -13.04
CA LEU A 254 -6.35 3.56 -14.46
C LEU A 254 -7.62 3.10 -15.20
N LEU A 255 -8.52 2.42 -14.49
CA LEU A 255 -9.79 1.94 -15.05
C LEU A 255 -10.97 2.88 -14.76
N ASP A 256 -10.74 3.99 -14.03
CA ASP A 256 -11.80 4.90 -13.59
C ASP A 256 -12.96 4.16 -12.91
N GLU A 257 -12.65 3.22 -12.03
CA GLU A 257 -13.61 2.23 -11.48
C GLU A 257 -14.75 2.85 -10.67
N LYS A 258 -14.63 4.11 -10.23
CA LYS A 258 -15.58 4.75 -9.30
C LYS A 258 -15.77 3.96 -7.98
N SER A 259 -14.79 3.12 -7.64
CA SER A 259 -14.81 2.35 -6.40
C SER A 259 -14.60 3.25 -5.17
N VAL A 260 -15.18 2.85 -4.03
CA VAL A 260 -15.12 3.56 -2.75
C VAL A 260 -14.54 2.62 -1.70
#